data_d109de60c525778e81b74a930e48e781
#
_entry.id   d109de60c525778e81b74a930e48e781
#
_cell.length_a   1.000
_cell.length_b   1.000
_cell.length_c   1.000
_cell.angle_alpha   90.00
_cell.angle_beta   90.00
_cell.angle_gamma   90.00
#
_symmetry.space_group_name_H-M   'P 1'
#
loop_
_entity.id
_entity.type
_entity.pdbx_description
1 polymer ?
#
loop_
_entity_poly.entity_id
_entity_poly.type
_entity_poly.pdbx_seq_one_letter_code
_entity_poly.pdbx_strand_id
1 'polypeptide(L)'
;MEENPYESSKLLGEYLLFHYGRKEEILPWSNGPVEALNFCSRSVESLMVGPDEFEPNKKALDIGCAVGAATFVLGKYFGKVLGVDFSKNFIEAANKLKKERFIDYHYLVEGDSFGEARAIPPVHKGDVCFEVGDAMNIPRSWSNFDVVHAANLLCRLPSPQKFLDRIPGLVKQGGQLLLATPFTWLEEYTPRNEWLGSGDSKEKIQEILSPWFQLEYEMNLPFLIREHRRKYQYSVSWGTRWRRI
;
A
#
# COMPACT_ATOMS: atom_id res chain seq x y z
N MET A 1 18.99 -16.78 -9.31
CA MET A 1 17.76 -16.11 -8.83
C MET A 1 18.26 -14.85 -8.15
N GLU A 2 17.93 -13.69 -8.68
CA GLU A 2 18.23 -12.43 -7.99
C GLU A 2 17.50 -12.43 -6.66
N GLU A 3 18.20 -12.09 -5.58
CA GLU A 3 17.60 -11.96 -4.26
C GLU A 3 16.53 -10.88 -4.31
N ASN A 4 15.33 -11.19 -3.83
CA ASN A 4 14.24 -10.22 -3.71
C ASN A 4 14.72 -9.06 -2.80
N PRO A 5 14.84 -7.82 -3.29
CA PRO A 5 15.36 -6.69 -2.51
C PRO A 5 14.53 -6.42 -1.25
N TYR A 6 13.25 -6.80 -1.26
CA TYR A 6 12.33 -6.63 -0.12
C TYR A 6 12.58 -7.61 1.03
N GLU A 7 13.52 -8.55 0.90
CA GLU A 7 13.93 -9.46 1.98
C GLU A 7 15.12 -8.92 2.79
N SER A 8 15.65 -7.72 2.52
CA SER A 8 16.76 -7.14 3.27
C SER A 8 16.29 -6.49 4.58
N SER A 9 17.08 -6.65 5.65
CA SER A 9 16.82 -6.01 6.96
C SER A 9 16.84 -4.47 6.88
N LYS A 10 17.65 -3.91 5.98
CA LYS A 10 17.72 -2.47 5.72
C LYS A 10 16.38 -1.96 5.18
N LEU A 11 15.84 -2.63 4.17
CA LEU A 11 14.58 -2.21 3.56
C LEU A 11 13.40 -2.40 4.52
N LEU A 12 13.43 -3.43 5.37
CA LEU A 12 12.45 -3.60 6.44
C LEU A 12 12.43 -2.39 7.39
N GLY A 13 13.59 -1.90 7.82
CA GLY A 13 13.68 -0.70 8.66
C GLY A 13 13.16 0.56 7.97
N GLU A 14 13.45 0.75 6.68
CA GLU A 14 12.94 1.87 5.87
C GLU A 14 11.41 1.82 5.74
N TYR A 15 10.83 0.63 5.51
CA TYR A 15 9.38 0.46 5.42
C TYR A 15 8.67 0.59 6.76
N LEU A 16 9.26 0.11 7.87
CA LEU A 16 8.73 0.36 9.21
C LEU A 16 8.72 1.86 9.53
N LEU A 17 9.79 2.59 9.15
CA LEU A 17 9.85 4.04 9.31
C LEU A 17 8.80 4.75 8.43
N PHE A 18 8.67 4.36 7.16
CA PHE A 18 7.68 4.94 6.23
C PHE A 18 6.24 4.72 6.69
N HIS A 19 5.93 3.54 7.24
CA HIS A 19 4.58 3.14 7.64
C HIS A 19 4.18 3.66 9.02
N TYR A 20 5.13 3.74 9.98
CA TYR A 20 4.83 3.97 11.40
C TYR A 20 5.68 5.06 12.05
N GLY A 21 6.70 5.57 11.37
CA GLY A 21 7.60 6.58 11.93
C GLY A 21 6.89 7.88 12.26
N ARG A 22 7.32 8.51 13.35
CA ARG A 22 6.86 9.84 13.72
C ARG A 22 7.47 10.89 12.78
N LYS A 23 6.85 12.06 12.72
CA LYS A 23 7.32 13.15 11.86
C LYS A 23 8.81 13.44 12.06
N GLU A 24 9.26 13.52 13.31
CA GLU A 24 10.65 13.86 13.66
C GLU A 24 11.64 12.76 13.28
N GLU A 25 11.17 11.51 13.21
CA GLU A 25 11.97 10.36 12.77
C GLU A 25 12.08 10.33 11.24
N ILE A 26 11.00 10.63 10.53
CA ILE A 26 11.01 10.66 9.05
C ILE A 26 11.64 11.96 8.55
N LEU A 27 11.15 13.12 9.00
CA LEU A 27 11.52 14.45 8.53
C LEU A 27 12.00 15.32 9.69
N PRO A 28 13.27 15.20 10.13
CA PRO A 28 13.81 15.92 11.28
C PRO A 28 14.08 17.42 11.03
N TRP A 29 13.76 17.92 9.85
CA TRP A 29 13.98 19.29 9.44
C TRP A 29 12.73 20.14 9.68
N SER A 30 12.94 21.44 9.99
CA SER A 30 11.84 22.40 10.17
C SER A 30 11.05 22.70 8.90
N ASN A 31 11.69 22.50 7.74
CA ASN A 31 11.12 22.68 6.42
C ASN A 31 11.11 21.34 5.68
N GLY A 32 10.15 21.14 4.78
CA GLY A 32 9.99 19.94 3.97
C GLY A 32 8.52 19.60 3.74
N PRO A 33 8.27 18.57 2.93
CA PRO A 33 6.92 18.18 2.49
C PRO A 33 6.17 17.39 3.59
N VAL A 34 5.73 18.08 4.64
CA VAL A 34 5.00 17.48 5.79
C VAL A 34 3.70 16.80 5.32
N GLU A 35 3.07 17.32 4.27
CA GLU A 35 1.87 16.77 3.66
C GLU A 35 2.09 15.39 3.01
N ALA A 36 3.36 15.02 2.76
CA ALA A 36 3.73 13.71 2.23
C ALA A 36 3.83 12.60 3.30
N LEU A 37 3.73 12.96 4.58
CA LEU A 37 3.76 12.00 5.68
C LEU A 37 2.45 11.23 5.81
N ASN A 38 2.47 10.12 6.54
CA ASN A 38 1.30 9.26 6.81
C ASN A 38 0.60 8.74 5.53
N PHE A 39 1.35 8.50 4.47
CA PHE A 39 0.81 8.07 3.18
C PHE A 39 -0.12 6.84 3.31
N CYS A 40 0.29 5.81 4.07
CA CYS A 40 -0.49 4.59 4.22
C CYS A 40 -1.89 4.84 4.81
N SER A 41 -2.02 5.75 5.79
CA SER A 41 -3.34 6.14 6.32
C SER A 41 -4.12 6.97 5.30
N ARG A 42 -3.47 7.95 4.66
CA ARG A 42 -4.13 8.83 3.68
C ARG A 42 -4.59 8.08 2.42
N SER A 43 -3.84 7.06 1.96
CA SER A 43 -4.25 6.24 0.81
C SER A 43 -5.53 5.44 1.06
N VAL A 44 -5.90 5.25 2.32
CA VAL A 44 -7.20 4.67 2.71
C VAL A 44 -8.20 5.78 3.02
N GLU A 45 -7.93 6.61 4.03
CA GLU A 45 -8.89 7.53 4.63
C GLU A 45 -9.29 8.70 3.70
N SER A 46 -8.38 9.14 2.81
CA SER A 46 -8.69 10.20 1.84
C SER A 46 -9.39 9.70 0.57
N LEU A 47 -9.20 8.44 0.22
CA LEU A 47 -9.80 7.87 -0.99
C LEU A 47 -11.14 7.18 -0.70
N MET A 48 -11.25 6.48 0.44
CA MET A 48 -12.42 5.68 0.77
C MET A 48 -13.63 6.56 1.12
N VAL A 49 -14.80 6.23 0.59
CA VAL A 49 -16.06 6.57 1.24
C VAL A 49 -16.30 5.49 2.27
N GLY A 50 -15.87 5.78 3.49
CA GLY A 50 -15.99 4.84 4.60
C GLY A 50 -17.39 4.78 5.16
N PRO A 51 -17.70 3.69 5.87
CA PRO A 51 -18.78 3.74 6.82
C PRO A 51 -18.42 4.74 7.95
N ASP A 52 -19.40 5.50 8.43
CA ASP A 52 -19.21 6.40 9.59
C ASP A 52 -18.91 5.61 10.87
N GLU A 53 -19.31 4.33 10.89
CA GLU A 53 -19.12 3.42 11.99
C GLU A 53 -18.49 2.09 11.53
N PHE A 54 -18.03 1.30 12.51
CA PHE A 54 -17.47 -0.02 12.27
C PHE A 54 -18.49 -1.01 11.71
N GLU A 55 -18.17 -1.67 10.62
CA GLU A 55 -19.00 -2.62 9.88
C GLU A 55 -18.51 -4.07 10.06
N PRO A 56 -19.03 -4.79 11.06
CA PRO A 56 -18.51 -6.13 11.43
C PRO A 56 -18.66 -7.19 10.35
N ASN A 57 -19.63 -7.03 9.45
CA ASN A 57 -19.94 -7.99 8.39
C ASN A 57 -19.27 -7.69 7.05
N LYS A 58 -18.60 -6.56 6.95
CA LYS A 58 -17.87 -6.15 5.74
C LYS A 58 -16.41 -6.58 5.77
N LYS A 59 -15.84 -6.78 4.59
CA LYS A 59 -14.46 -7.24 4.44
C LYS A 59 -13.67 -6.39 3.44
N ALA A 60 -12.40 -6.20 3.75
CA ALA A 60 -11.46 -5.48 2.90
C ALA A 60 -10.23 -6.34 2.57
N LEU A 61 -9.59 -6.03 1.44
CA LEU A 61 -8.36 -6.63 0.96
C LEU A 61 -7.35 -5.53 0.67
N ASP A 62 -6.14 -5.68 1.21
CA ASP A 62 -5.01 -4.78 0.97
C ASP A 62 -3.91 -5.56 0.23
N ILE A 63 -3.69 -5.26 -1.05
CA ILE A 63 -2.75 -5.97 -1.91
C ILE A 63 -1.47 -5.16 -2.05
N GLY A 64 -0.32 -5.76 -1.72
CA GLY A 64 0.94 -5.06 -1.54
C GLY A 64 0.97 -4.30 -0.21
N CYS A 65 0.51 -4.97 0.85
CA CYS A 65 0.33 -4.34 2.16
C CYS A 65 1.64 -3.98 2.88
N ALA A 66 2.77 -4.45 2.39
CA ALA A 66 4.08 -4.34 3.03
C ALA A 66 4.01 -4.70 4.54
N VAL A 67 4.45 -3.82 5.43
CA VAL A 67 4.40 -4.04 6.89
C VAL A 67 3.03 -3.70 7.52
N GLY A 68 1.98 -3.52 6.73
CA GLY A 68 0.57 -3.63 7.15
C GLY A 68 -0.12 -2.36 7.64
N ALA A 69 0.47 -1.16 7.54
CA ALA A 69 -0.16 0.05 8.11
C ALA A 69 -1.54 0.35 7.50
N ALA A 70 -1.70 0.29 6.18
CA ALA A 70 -2.99 0.50 5.52
C ALA A 70 -4.00 -0.59 5.89
N THR A 71 -3.55 -1.84 6.02
CA THR A 71 -4.38 -2.97 6.47
C THR A 71 -4.96 -2.73 7.87
N PHE A 72 -4.13 -2.24 8.81
CA PHE A 72 -4.60 -1.87 10.16
C PHE A 72 -5.58 -0.69 10.13
N VAL A 73 -5.36 0.28 9.24
CA VAL A 73 -6.31 1.40 9.05
C VAL A 73 -7.66 0.88 8.56
N LEU A 74 -7.68 -0.02 7.56
CA LEU A 74 -8.91 -0.67 7.11
C LEU A 74 -9.62 -1.42 8.26
N GLY A 75 -8.87 -2.01 9.18
CA GLY A 75 -9.39 -2.67 10.38
C GLY A 75 -10.13 -1.75 11.35
N LYS A 76 -10.03 -0.43 11.22
CA LYS A 76 -10.88 0.51 11.96
C LYS A 76 -12.34 0.44 11.52
N TYR A 77 -12.57 0.10 10.25
CA TYR A 77 -13.86 0.20 9.56
C TYR A 77 -14.51 -1.14 9.25
N PHE A 78 -13.72 -2.18 8.95
CA PHE A 78 -14.19 -3.47 8.45
C PHE A 78 -13.95 -4.61 9.43
N GLY A 79 -14.93 -5.52 9.55
CA GLY A 79 -14.85 -6.66 10.46
C GLY A 79 -13.79 -7.69 10.11
N LYS A 80 -13.48 -7.84 8.82
CA LYS A 80 -12.42 -8.74 8.34
C LYS A 80 -11.54 -8.01 7.33
N VAL A 81 -10.24 -8.01 7.56
CA VAL A 81 -9.27 -7.39 6.65
C VAL A 81 -8.13 -8.36 6.39
N LEU A 82 -7.83 -8.57 5.12
CA LEU A 82 -6.70 -9.38 4.69
C LEU A 82 -5.66 -8.47 4.03
N GLY A 83 -4.44 -8.47 4.57
CA GLY A 83 -3.26 -7.87 3.95
C GLY A 83 -2.42 -8.94 3.28
N VAL A 84 -1.98 -8.69 2.05
CA VAL A 84 -1.16 -9.62 1.27
C VAL A 84 0.04 -8.91 0.72
N ASP A 85 1.22 -9.52 0.89
CA ASP A 85 2.46 -9.03 0.29
C ASP A 85 3.34 -10.20 -0.15
N PHE A 86 4.19 -9.95 -1.13
CA PHE A 86 5.12 -10.95 -1.65
C PHE A 86 6.29 -11.21 -0.70
N SER A 87 6.70 -10.20 0.09
CA SER A 87 7.82 -10.29 1.02
C SER A 87 7.43 -11.03 2.30
N LYS A 88 8.11 -12.13 2.58
CA LYS A 88 7.97 -12.88 3.84
C LYS A 88 8.36 -12.02 5.03
N ASN A 89 9.48 -11.26 4.93
CA ASN A 89 9.96 -10.41 6.00
C ASN A 89 8.94 -9.32 6.37
N PHE A 90 8.27 -8.74 5.39
CA PHE A 90 7.22 -7.75 5.64
C PHE A 90 6.00 -8.37 6.32
N ILE A 91 5.56 -9.53 5.86
CA ILE A 91 4.43 -10.25 6.46
C ILE A 91 4.74 -10.76 7.88
N GLU A 92 5.96 -11.21 8.14
CA GLU A 92 6.40 -11.56 9.50
C GLU A 92 6.37 -10.34 10.43
N ALA A 93 6.84 -9.18 9.98
CA ALA A 93 6.77 -7.93 10.73
C ALA A 93 5.31 -7.49 10.98
N ALA A 94 4.44 -7.55 9.96
CA ALA A 94 3.02 -7.23 10.09
C ALA A 94 2.31 -8.16 11.10
N ASN A 95 2.59 -9.47 11.06
CA ASN A 95 2.07 -10.44 12.02
C ASN A 95 2.61 -10.20 13.44
N LYS A 96 3.87 -9.82 13.58
CA LYS A 96 4.45 -9.43 14.87
C LYS A 96 3.78 -8.17 15.42
N LEU A 97 3.56 -7.14 14.60
CA LEU A 97 2.80 -5.95 14.96
C LEU A 97 1.36 -6.28 15.41
N LYS A 98 0.67 -7.19 14.70
CA LYS A 98 -0.67 -7.68 15.11
C LYS A 98 -0.62 -8.31 16.50
N LYS A 99 0.35 -9.17 16.76
CA LYS A 99 0.46 -9.96 17.99
C LYS A 99 0.96 -9.14 19.20
N GLU A 100 2.07 -8.43 19.01
CA GLU A 100 2.80 -7.76 20.09
C GLU A 100 2.41 -6.29 20.27
N ARG A 101 1.72 -5.72 19.29
CA ARG A 101 1.27 -4.32 19.24
C ARG A 101 2.39 -3.31 19.09
N PHE A 102 3.63 -3.73 18.97
CA PHE A 102 4.78 -2.88 18.63
C PHE A 102 5.94 -3.72 18.06
N ILE A 103 6.85 -3.02 17.36
CA ILE A 103 8.18 -3.52 16.96
C ILE A 103 9.19 -2.40 17.19
N ASP A 104 10.25 -2.69 17.93
CA ASP A 104 11.44 -1.84 17.96
C ASP A 104 12.29 -2.16 16.72
N TYR A 105 12.74 -1.12 16.01
CA TYR A 105 13.50 -1.26 14.78
C TYR A 105 14.57 -0.19 14.64
N HIS A 106 15.53 -0.45 13.74
CA HIS A 106 16.58 0.47 13.40
C HIS A 106 16.36 1.05 12.00
N TYR A 107 16.72 2.32 11.79
CA TYR A 107 16.70 2.97 10.50
C TYR A 107 17.99 3.76 10.28
N LEU A 108 18.44 3.83 9.03
CA LEU A 108 19.69 4.49 8.68
C LEU A 108 19.62 6.01 8.93
N VAL A 109 20.60 6.52 9.67
CA VAL A 109 20.80 7.95 9.87
C VAL A 109 21.85 8.51 8.92
N GLU A 110 23.06 7.96 8.94
CA GLU A 110 24.17 8.38 8.07
C GLU A 110 25.31 7.35 8.15
N GLY A 111 25.90 6.96 7.01
CA GLY A 111 26.98 5.96 6.98
C GLY A 111 26.57 4.67 7.69
N ASP A 112 27.26 4.33 8.77
CA ASP A 112 26.97 3.15 9.61
C ASP A 112 26.21 3.53 10.90
N SER A 113 25.71 4.75 11.00
CA SER A 113 24.94 5.22 12.16
C SER A 113 23.46 4.95 11.96
N PHE A 114 22.82 4.32 12.96
CA PHE A 114 21.41 3.99 12.96
C PHE A 114 20.68 4.71 14.09
N GLY A 115 19.47 5.09 13.84
CA GLY A 115 18.50 5.52 14.84
C GLY A 115 17.63 4.34 15.27
N GLU A 116 17.05 4.46 16.45
CA GLU A 116 16.09 3.51 17.00
C GLU A 116 14.70 4.13 17.01
N ALA A 117 13.70 3.35 16.68
CA ALA A 117 12.30 3.77 16.72
C ALA A 117 11.40 2.58 17.04
N ARG A 118 10.16 2.89 17.38
CA ARG A 118 9.11 1.91 17.67
C ARG A 118 7.92 2.08 16.75
N ALA A 119 7.64 1.05 15.95
CA ALA A 119 6.42 0.95 15.18
C ALA A 119 5.25 0.54 16.09
N ILE A 120 4.14 1.27 16.02
CA ILE A 120 2.91 0.98 16.77
C ILE A 120 1.75 1.02 15.77
N PRO A 121 1.04 -0.09 15.55
CA PRO A 121 -0.08 -0.12 14.63
C PRO A 121 -1.27 0.67 15.20
N PRO A 122 -2.09 1.30 14.34
CA PRO A 122 -3.30 1.97 14.79
C PRO A 122 -4.25 1.00 15.50
N VAL A 123 -5.02 1.54 16.44
CA VAL A 123 -6.09 0.78 17.11
C VAL A 123 -7.16 0.43 16.09
N HIS A 124 -7.60 -0.80 16.09
CA HIS A 124 -8.61 -1.33 15.19
C HIS A 124 -9.54 -2.33 15.92
N LYS A 125 -10.75 -2.52 15.37
CA LYS A 125 -11.77 -3.42 15.90
C LYS A 125 -11.89 -4.71 15.08
N GLY A 126 -11.54 -4.64 13.80
CA GLY A 126 -11.64 -5.75 12.86
C GLY A 126 -10.60 -6.85 13.10
N ASP A 127 -10.92 -8.04 12.66
CA ASP A 127 -9.95 -9.14 12.55
C ASP A 127 -9.07 -8.89 11.34
N VAL A 128 -7.82 -8.53 11.60
CA VAL A 128 -6.79 -8.23 10.59
C VAL A 128 -5.89 -9.45 10.44
N CYS A 129 -5.75 -9.96 9.23
CA CYS A 129 -4.87 -11.08 8.89
C CYS A 129 -3.83 -10.67 7.85
N PHE A 130 -2.66 -11.32 7.89
CA PHE A 130 -1.59 -11.08 6.93
C PHE A 130 -1.12 -12.41 6.36
N GLU A 131 -0.99 -12.47 5.02
CA GLU A 131 -0.57 -13.68 4.30
C GLU A 131 0.49 -13.32 3.25
N VAL A 132 1.49 -14.18 3.10
CA VAL A 132 2.41 -14.09 1.95
C VAL A 132 1.66 -14.49 0.70
N GLY A 133 1.66 -13.62 -0.31
CA GLY A 133 0.98 -13.89 -1.56
C GLY A 133 1.46 -13.03 -2.71
N ASP A 134 1.27 -13.54 -3.90
CA ASP A 134 1.67 -12.89 -5.14
C ASP A 134 0.47 -12.20 -5.79
N ALA A 135 0.56 -10.88 -5.98
CA ALA A 135 -0.46 -10.08 -6.66
C ALA A 135 -0.74 -10.55 -8.10
N MET A 136 0.21 -11.26 -8.71
CA MET A 136 0.04 -11.84 -10.04
C MET A 136 -0.72 -13.17 -10.02
N ASN A 137 -0.86 -13.81 -8.85
CA ASN A 137 -1.46 -15.14 -8.67
C ASN A 137 -2.54 -15.15 -7.56
N ILE A 138 -3.33 -14.09 -7.47
CA ILE A 138 -4.42 -13.99 -6.48
C ILE A 138 -5.41 -15.15 -6.67
N PRO A 139 -5.73 -15.93 -5.61
CA PRO A 139 -6.63 -17.06 -5.70
C PRO A 139 -7.97 -16.73 -6.35
N ARG A 140 -8.45 -17.58 -7.26
CA ARG A 140 -9.74 -17.36 -7.93
C ARG A 140 -10.93 -17.41 -6.98
N SER A 141 -10.80 -18.10 -5.85
CA SER A 141 -11.79 -18.18 -4.77
C SER A 141 -11.98 -16.86 -4.00
N TRP A 142 -11.00 -15.95 -4.09
CA TRP A 142 -11.12 -14.64 -3.45
C TRP A 142 -12.04 -13.73 -4.26
N SER A 143 -13.08 -13.25 -3.62
CA SER A 143 -14.09 -12.39 -4.24
C SER A 143 -14.94 -11.67 -3.17
N ASN A 144 -15.82 -10.77 -3.62
CA ASN A 144 -16.81 -10.10 -2.79
C ASN A 144 -16.22 -9.27 -1.65
N PHE A 145 -15.08 -8.61 -1.87
CA PHE A 145 -14.57 -7.60 -0.94
C PHE A 145 -15.35 -6.29 -1.10
N ASP A 146 -15.73 -5.68 0.01
CA ASP A 146 -16.39 -4.37 0.03
C ASP A 146 -15.41 -3.26 -0.37
N VAL A 147 -14.14 -3.43 0.02
CA VAL A 147 -13.02 -2.56 -0.40
C VAL A 147 -11.82 -3.42 -0.80
N VAL A 148 -11.21 -3.08 -1.94
CA VAL A 148 -9.88 -3.55 -2.33
C VAL A 148 -8.97 -2.34 -2.40
N HIS A 149 -7.85 -2.37 -1.70
CA HIS A 149 -6.83 -1.34 -1.68
C HIS A 149 -5.55 -1.87 -2.34
N ALA A 150 -4.91 -1.03 -3.17
CA ALA A 150 -3.61 -1.31 -3.76
C ALA A 150 -2.85 0.02 -3.97
N ALA A 151 -1.86 0.29 -3.13
CA ALA A 151 -1.11 1.53 -3.16
C ALA A 151 0.36 1.29 -3.52
N ASN A 152 0.84 2.02 -4.54
CA ASN A 152 2.22 1.98 -5.05
C ASN A 152 2.69 0.58 -5.49
N LEU A 153 1.74 -0.29 -5.79
CA LEU A 153 1.97 -1.67 -6.22
C LEU A 153 2.09 -1.80 -7.75
N LEU A 154 1.20 -1.13 -8.49
CA LEU A 154 0.99 -1.37 -9.92
C LEU A 154 2.28 -1.31 -10.75
N CYS A 155 3.13 -0.31 -10.48
CA CYS A 155 4.42 -0.13 -11.17
C CYS A 155 5.56 -0.99 -10.58
N ARG A 156 5.25 -1.99 -9.78
CA ARG A 156 6.15 -3.00 -9.23
C ARG A 156 5.79 -4.42 -9.69
N LEU A 157 4.78 -4.54 -10.54
CA LEU A 157 4.31 -5.83 -11.05
C LEU A 157 4.89 -6.14 -12.43
N PRO A 158 5.22 -7.38 -12.71
CA PRO A 158 5.71 -7.78 -14.03
C PRO A 158 4.66 -7.64 -15.14
N SER A 159 3.37 -7.71 -14.82
CA SER A 159 2.27 -7.50 -15.77
C SER A 159 1.11 -6.75 -15.10
N PRO A 160 1.17 -5.40 -15.08
CA PRO A 160 0.12 -4.55 -14.49
C PRO A 160 -1.26 -4.76 -15.09
N GLN A 161 -1.34 -5.01 -16.40
CA GLN A 161 -2.59 -5.31 -17.10
C GLN A 161 -3.27 -6.54 -16.50
N LYS A 162 -2.55 -7.65 -16.35
CA LYS A 162 -3.07 -8.91 -15.78
C LYS A 162 -3.59 -8.71 -14.34
N PHE A 163 -2.93 -7.87 -13.56
CA PHE A 163 -3.40 -7.49 -12.23
C PHE A 163 -4.73 -6.74 -12.31
N LEU A 164 -4.82 -5.70 -13.15
CA LEU A 164 -6.05 -4.92 -13.31
C LEU A 164 -7.21 -5.77 -13.84
N ASP A 165 -6.96 -6.72 -14.73
CA ASP A 165 -7.97 -7.68 -15.23
C ASP A 165 -8.55 -8.57 -14.12
N ARG A 166 -7.77 -8.82 -13.06
CA ARG A 166 -8.21 -9.63 -11.90
C ARG A 166 -9.09 -8.85 -10.93
N ILE A 167 -8.91 -7.54 -10.83
CA ILE A 167 -9.58 -6.68 -9.83
C ILE A 167 -11.11 -6.74 -9.88
N PRO A 168 -11.81 -6.74 -11.05
CA PRO A 168 -13.27 -6.82 -11.10
C PRO A 168 -13.86 -8.04 -10.38
N GLY A 169 -13.13 -9.17 -10.39
CA GLY A 169 -13.56 -10.38 -9.70
C GLY A 169 -13.30 -10.37 -8.18
N LEU A 170 -12.52 -9.41 -7.67
CA LEU A 170 -12.26 -9.25 -6.23
C LEU A 170 -13.30 -8.34 -5.58
N VAL A 171 -13.62 -7.22 -6.24
CA VAL A 171 -14.50 -6.20 -5.70
C VAL A 171 -15.97 -6.62 -5.89
N LYS A 172 -16.72 -6.60 -4.83
CA LYS A 172 -18.16 -6.82 -4.83
C LYS A 172 -18.89 -5.74 -5.63
N GLN A 173 -20.02 -6.07 -6.24
CA GLN A 173 -20.94 -5.07 -6.86
C GLN A 173 -21.23 -3.93 -5.87
N GLY A 174 -21.06 -2.70 -6.29
CA GLY A 174 -21.18 -1.52 -5.42
C GLY A 174 -20.01 -1.32 -4.44
N GLY A 175 -19.02 -2.21 -4.40
CA GLY A 175 -17.81 -2.08 -3.62
C GLY A 175 -16.83 -1.07 -4.21
N GLN A 176 -15.72 -0.81 -3.51
CA GLN A 176 -14.74 0.20 -3.88
C GLN A 176 -13.38 -0.44 -4.19
N LEU A 177 -12.72 0.05 -5.25
CA LEU A 177 -11.30 -0.10 -5.47
C LEU A 177 -10.63 1.23 -5.11
N LEU A 178 -9.65 1.19 -4.20
CA LEU A 178 -8.77 2.29 -3.88
C LEU A 178 -7.41 1.99 -4.51
N LEU A 179 -7.04 2.73 -5.54
CA LEU A 179 -5.80 2.54 -6.27
C LEU A 179 -4.94 3.79 -6.18
N ALA A 180 -3.68 3.66 -5.77
CA ALA A 180 -2.71 4.72 -5.83
C ALA A 180 -1.46 4.26 -6.58
N THR A 181 -0.94 5.07 -7.51
CA THR A 181 0.26 4.73 -8.28
C THR A 181 1.02 5.99 -8.72
N PRO A 182 2.35 6.03 -8.55
CA PRO A 182 3.18 7.16 -8.99
C PRO A 182 3.62 7.06 -10.45
N PHE A 183 3.18 6.05 -11.20
CA PHE A 183 3.61 5.77 -12.58
C PHE A 183 5.14 5.65 -12.75
N THR A 184 5.83 5.25 -11.67
CA THR A 184 7.30 5.05 -11.70
C THR A 184 7.62 3.69 -12.32
N TRP A 185 7.51 3.61 -13.63
CA TRP A 185 7.83 2.40 -14.39
C TRP A 185 9.35 2.19 -14.42
N LEU A 186 9.81 1.02 -13.99
CA LEU A 186 11.22 0.61 -13.99
C LEU A 186 11.32 -0.80 -14.58
N GLU A 187 12.24 -0.99 -15.52
CA GLU A 187 12.40 -2.27 -16.24
C GLU A 187 12.80 -3.43 -15.31
N GLU A 188 13.40 -3.13 -14.15
CA GLU A 188 13.72 -4.12 -13.13
C GLU A 188 12.49 -4.80 -12.50
N TYR A 189 11.32 -4.14 -12.53
CA TYR A 189 10.05 -4.68 -12.00
C TYR A 189 9.08 -5.02 -13.12
N THR A 190 8.91 -4.10 -14.06
CA THR A 190 7.92 -4.18 -15.13
C THR A 190 8.64 -4.10 -16.47
N PRO A 191 8.65 -5.16 -17.29
CA PRO A 191 9.20 -5.10 -18.64
C PRO A 191 8.57 -3.97 -19.46
N ARG A 192 9.36 -3.30 -20.29
CA ARG A 192 8.92 -2.08 -20.97
C ARG A 192 7.67 -2.24 -21.83
N ASN A 193 7.48 -3.40 -22.43
CA ASN A 193 6.29 -3.74 -23.22
C ASN A 193 5.03 -3.98 -22.37
N GLU A 194 5.18 -4.10 -21.05
CA GLU A 194 4.08 -4.26 -20.09
C GLU A 194 3.71 -2.93 -19.40
N TRP A 195 4.43 -1.83 -19.66
CA TRP A 195 4.10 -0.53 -19.11
C TRP A 195 2.72 -0.08 -19.61
N LEU A 196 1.89 0.39 -18.72
CA LEU A 196 0.57 0.93 -19.07
C LEU A 196 0.73 2.35 -19.61
N GLY A 197 0.74 2.46 -20.95
CA GLY A 197 0.91 3.71 -21.65
C GLY A 197 2.36 4.22 -21.70
N SER A 198 2.65 5.09 -22.65
CA SER A 198 3.96 5.71 -22.85
C SER A 198 3.91 7.22 -22.56
N GLY A 199 3.45 7.59 -21.35
CA GLY A 199 3.21 8.95 -20.89
C GLY A 199 1.73 9.28 -20.65
N ASP A 200 0.85 8.32 -20.88
CA ASP A 200 -0.60 8.38 -20.74
C ASP A 200 -1.14 7.27 -19.82
N SER A 201 -0.36 6.87 -18.83
CA SER A 201 -0.69 5.76 -17.91
C SER A 201 -2.04 5.95 -17.22
N LYS A 202 -2.42 7.19 -16.89
CA LYS A 202 -3.71 7.52 -16.30
C LYS A 202 -4.85 7.12 -17.23
N GLU A 203 -4.79 7.54 -18.50
CA GLU A 203 -5.80 7.26 -19.51
C GLU A 203 -5.91 5.75 -19.75
N LYS A 204 -4.77 5.07 -19.81
CA LYS A 204 -4.74 3.62 -20.03
C LYS A 204 -5.38 2.84 -18.87
N ILE A 205 -5.12 3.22 -17.62
CA ILE A 205 -5.79 2.61 -16.46
C ILE A 205 -7.30 2.89 -16.47
N GLN A 206 -7.71 4.10 -16.86
CA GLN A 206 -9.14 4.44 -17.00
C GLN A 206 -9.80 3.59 -18.08
N GLU A 207 -9.18 3.40 -19.24
CA GLU A 207 -9.66 2.52 -20.31
C GLU A 207 -9.89 1.08 -19.82
N ILE A 208 -8.91 0.53 -19.07
CA ILE A 208 -8.97 -0.86 -18.56
C ILE A 208 -10.06 -1.02 -17.51
N LEU A 209 -10.22 -0.06 -16.62
CA LEU A 209 -11.15 -0.19 -15.49
C LEU A 209 -12.59 0.24 -15.83
N SER A 210 -12.80 1.17 -16.77
CA SER A 210 -14.12 1.74 -17.09
C SER A 210 -15.20 0.73 -17.49
N PRO A 211 -14.93 -0.44 -18.11
CA PRO A 211 -15.96 -1.44 -18.38
C PRO A 211 -16.58 -2.06 -17.11
N TRP A 212 -15.89 -1.93 -15.98
CA TRP A 212 -16.23 -2.61 -14.73
C TRP A 212 -16.43 -1.66 -13.55
N PHE A 213 -15.90 -0.45 -13.65
CA PHE A 213 -15.88 0.52 -12.57
C PHE A 213 -16.19 1.93 -13.06
N GLN A 214 -16.83 2.69 -12.20
CA GLN A 214 -16.96 4.14 -12.35
C GLN A 214 -15.90 4.84 -11.51
N LEU A 215 -15.09 5.71 -12.10
CA LEU A 215 -14.20 6.60 -11.35
C LEU A 215 -15.04 7.64 -10.62
N GLU A 216 -15.01 7.63 -9.28
CA GLU A 216 -15.79 8.56 -8.44
C GLU A 216 -14.94 9.71 -7.88
N TYR A 217 -13.65 9.47 -7.68
CA TYR A 217 -12.77 10.47 -7.06
C TYR A 217 -11.33 10.24 -7.46
N GLU A 218 -10.57 11.32 -7.61
CA GLU A 218 -9.12 11.30 -7.80
C GLU A 218 -8.46 12.45 -7.06
N MET A 219 -7.22 12.23 -6.65
CA MET A 219 -6.37 13.24 -6.03
C MET A 219 -4.89 12.93 -6.17
N ASN A 220 -4.06 13.95 -5.99
CA ASN A 220 -2.63 13.76 -5.81
C ASN A 220 -2.35 13.35 -4.36
N LEU A 221 -1.64 12.23 -4.18
CA LEU A 221 -1.20 11.72 -2.89
C LEU A 221 0.33 11.74 -2.83
N PRO A 222 0.94 12.80 -2.31
CA PRO A 222 2.38 12.83 -2.12
C PRO A 222 2.81 11.84 -1.03
N PHE A 223 4.00 11.26 -1.18
CA PHE A 223 4.62 10.42 -0.18
C PHE A 223 6.12 10.64 -0.10
N LEU A 224 6.69 10.35 1.07
CA LEU A 224 8.08 10.58 1.38
C LEU A 224 8.68 9.33 2.01
N ILE A 225 9.62 8.69 1.33
CA ILE A 225 10.43 7.59 1.88
C ILE A 225 11.78 8.16 2.25
N ARG A 226 12.20 7.98 3.49
CA ARG A 226 13.52 8.38 3.97
C ARG A 226 14.50 7.23 3.75
N GLU A 227 15.52 7.43 2.92
CA GLU A 227 16.64 6.49 2.77
C GLU A 227 17.69 6.71 3.88
N HIS A 228 18.00 7.95 4.18
CA HIS A 228 18.81 8.37 5.33
C HIS A 228 18.49 9.83 5.69
N ARG A 229 19.14 10.39 6.73
CA ARG A 229 18.79 11.72 7.29
C ARG A 229 18.73 12.86 6.26
N ARG A 230 19.51 12.80 5.18
CA ARG A 230 19.63 13.86 4.16
C ARG A 230 19.16 13.43 2.78
N LYS A 231 18.67 12.19 2.60
CA LYS A 231 18.21 11.68 1.31
C LYS A 231 16.82 11.10 1.41
N TYR A 232 15.95 11.53 0.51
CA TYR A 232 14.54 11.18 0.49
C TYR A 232 14.10 10.87 -0.93
N GLN A 233 13.19 9.93 -1.07
CA GLN A 233 12.38 9.76 -2.26
C GLN A 233 11.06 10.50 -2.02
N TYR A 234 10.88 11.65 -2.67
CA TYR A 234 9.59 12.33 -2.72
C TYR A 234 8.91 12.00 -4.02
N SER A 235 7.70 11.48 -3.96
CA SER A 235 6.91 11.13 -5.13
C SER A 235 5.45 11.50 -4.90
N VAL A 236 4.69 11.57 -6.01
CA VAL A 236 3.26 11.87 -5.95
C VAL A 236 2.50 10.76 -6.67
N SER A 237 1.68 10.03 -5.95
CA SER A 237 0.80 9.03 -6.52
C SER A 237 -0.49 9.67 -7.01
N TRP A 238 -0.98 9.21 -8.16
CA TRP A 238 -2.35 9.41 -8.55
C TRP A 238 -3.20 8.45 -7.72
N GLY A 239 -3.93 9.00 -6.74
CA GLY A 239 -4.84 8.27 -5.87
C GLY A 239 -6.26 8.33 -6.42
N THR A 240 -6.94 7.20 -6.48
CA THR A 240 -8.27 7.07 -7.09
C THR A 240 -9.20 6.19 -6.29
N ARG A 241 -10.49 6.52 -6.32
CA ARG A 241 -11.57 5.66 -5.88
C ARG A 241 -12.48 5.30 -7.05
N TRP A 242 -12.71 4.01 -7.18
CA TRP A 242 -13.55 3.44 -8.23
C TRP A 242 -14.70 2.65 -7.59
N ARG A 243 -15.91 2.84 -8.10
CA ARG A 243 -17.11 2.09 -7.71
C ARG A 243 -17.33 0.93 -8.68
N ARG A 244 -17.47 -0.29 -8.17
CA ARG A 244 -17.81 -1.46 -9.00
C ARG A 244 -19.26 -1.34 -9.52
N ILE A 245 -19.44 -1.32 -10.82
CA ILE A 245 -20.74 -1.25 -11.50
C ILE A 245 -21.15 -2.61 -12.02
#